data_916079606ddf801017f00544ad9c2719
#
_entry.id   916079606ddf801017f00544ad9c2719
#
_cell.length_a   1.000
_cell.length_b   1.000
_cell.length_c   1.000
_cell.angle_alpha   90.00
_cell.angle_beta   90.00
_cell.angle_gamma   90.00
#
_symmetry.space_group_name_H-M   'P 1'
#
loop_
_entity.id
_entity.type
_entity.pdbx_description
1 polymer ?
#
loop_
_entity_poly.entity_id
_entity_poly.type
_entity_poly.pdbx_seq_one_letter_code
_entity_poly.pdbx_strand_id
1 'polypeptide(L)'
;MCDECRFDADAVDAGRERIYGFLSSVLSHPDSGMWGRATDPLAQMEDAATVDALRRATSGWEVAPDADASSDADLNLRSLVVELCQPLASLKVDYDRFFVKSRLNSHSPLEMDHKGAWRKKRPEPALEELRREYEEAGCPDREWMPARADHVSRELGFMAWLIARSRIQRRLVCLGGAPVGVLRGCDLAQLHFFGHHLAGWLPDLASELLEFEGGGCLEELGRFLAAWINLERRYLKAESRFAETAPPPRGTPTSRPLAAFA
;
A
#
# COMPACT_ATOMS: atom_id res chain seq x y z
N MET A 1 15.59 7.75 -20.56
CA MET A 1 15.57 8.01 -19.10
C MET A 1 17.01 7.91 -18.65
N CYS A 2 17.58 8.97 -18.07
CA CYS A 2 18.98 9.00 -17.63
C CYS A 2 19.15 8.16 -16.36
N ASP A 3 20.41 7.79 -16.05
CA ASP A 3 20.69 6.95 -14.86
C ASP A 3 20.29 7.64 -13.53
N GLU A 4 20.38 8.97 -13.47
CA GLU A 4 19.94 9.77 -12.32
C GLU A 4 18.44 9.65 -12.05
N CYS A 5 17.58 9.74 -13.07
CA CYS A 5 16.14 9.56 -12.93
C CYS A 5 15.74 8.13 -12.50
N ARG A 6 16.58 7.13 -12.80
CA ARG A 6 16.38 5.73 -12.39
C ARG A 6 16.71 5.50 -10.92
N PHE A 7 17.75 6.15 -10.43
CA PHE A 7 18.16 6.03 -9.02
C PHE A 7 17.13 6.64 -8.10
N ASP A 8 16.51 7.73 -8.50
CA ASP A 8 15.47 8.41 -7.73
C ASP A 8 14.19 7.56 -7.61
N ALA A 9 13.75 6.92 -8.70
CA ALA A 9 12.56 6.07 -8.70
C ALA A 9 12.70 4.81 -7.83
N ASP A 10 13.87 4.14 -7.83
CA ASP A 10 14.09 2.96 -6.96
C ASP A 10 14.15 3.35 -5.49
N ALA A 11 14.67 4.53 -5.16
CA ALA A 11 14.67 5.05 -3.79
C ALA A 11 13.27 5.40 -3.29
N VAL A 12 12.44 6.02 -4.13
CA VAL A 12 11.04 6.30 -3.81
C VAL A 12 10.26 5.01 -3.61
N ASP A 13 10.39 4.04 -4.51
CA ASP A 13 9.73 2.74 -4.37
C ASP A 13 10.22 1.95 -3.16
N ALA A 14 11.51 2.03 -2.81
CA ALA A 14 12.02 1.42 -1.58
C ALA A 14 11.36 2.02 -0.34
N GLY A 15 11.18 3.33 -0.35
CA GLY A 15 10.47 4.03 0.72
C GLY A 15 9.00 3.63 0.80
N ARG A 16 8.31 3.59 -0.34
CA ARG A 16 6.91 3.16 -0.43
C ARG A 16 6.71 1.72 0.08
N GLU A 17 7.53 0.78 -0.39
CA GLU A 17 7.54 -0.62 0.07
C GLU A 17 7.65 -0.70 1.59
N ARG A 18 8.57 0.09 2.16
CA ARG A 18 8.84 0.13 3.58
C ARG A 18 7.63 0.64 4.37
N ILE A 19 7.01 1.74 3.94
CA ILE A 19 5.87 2.34 4.64
C ILE A 19 4.60 1.49 4.50
N TYR A 20 4.36 0.87 3.36
CA TYR A 20 3.28 -0.11 3.22
C TYR A 20 3.47 -1.31 4.16
N GLY A 21 4.70 -1.81 4.32
CA GLY A 21 5.02 -2.86 5.28
C GLY A 21 4.82 -2.42 6.74
N PHE A 22 5.17 -1.18 7.08
CA PHE A 22 4.91 -0.60 8.40
C PHE A 22 3.40 -0.49 8.67
N LEU A 23 2.63 0.10 7.76
CA LEU A 23 1.17 0.21 7.89
C LEU A 23 0.49 -1.16 7.97
N SER A 24 0.92 -2.12 7.17
CA SER A 24 0.47 -3.52 7.26
C SER A 24 0.68 -4.08 8.67
N SER A 25 1.81 -3.79 9.29
CA SER A 25 2.15 -4.26 10.65
C SER A 25 1.26 -3.63 11.71
N VAL A 26 1.13 -2.30 11.73
CA VAL A 26 0.36 -1.58 12.79
C VAL A 26 -1.15 -1.74 12.66
N LEU A 27 -1.64 -2.07 11.46
CA LEU A 27 -3.06 -2.37 11.21
C LEU A 27 -3.38 -3.88 11.32
N SER A 28 -2.39 -4.72 11.62
CA SER A 28 -2.62 -6.12 12.01
C SER A 28 -2.99 -6.21 13.48
N HIS A 29 -3.57 -7.35 13.90
CA HIS A 29 -3.81 -7.58 15.31
C HIS A 29 -2.48 -7.62 16.09
N PRO A 30 -2.34 -6.95 17.25
CA PRO A 30 -1.09 -6.91 18.00
C PRO A 30 -0.53 -8.29 18.38
N ASP A 31 -1.38 -9.30 18.55
CA ASP A 31 -0.95 -10.68 18.83
C ASP A 31 -0.48 -11.46 17.59
N SER A 32 -0.55 -10.87 16.39
CA SER A 32 -0.14 -11.54 15.14
C SER A 32 1.39 -11.73 15.00
N GLY A 33 2.16 -11.12 15.89
CA GLY A 33 3.63 -11.09 15.80
C GLY A 33 4.18 -10.06 14.78
N MET A 34 3.34 -9.39 14.01
CA MET A 34 3.78 -8.38 13.04
C MET A 34 4.23 -7.07 13.69
N TRP A 35 3.78 -6.79 14.90
CA TRP A 35 4.08 -5.55 15.63
C TRP A 35 5.53 -5.43 16.09
N GLY A 36 6.29 -6.54 16.15
CA GLY A 36 7.66 -6.52 16.64
C GLY A 36 8.56 -5.50 15.94
N ARG A 37 8.41 -5.33 14.61
CA ARG A 37 9.13 -4.32 13.86
C ARG A 37 8.58 -2.90 14.09
N ALA A 38 7.27 -2.76 14.16
CA ALA A 38 6.62 -1.46 14.32
C ALA A 38 6.92 -0.84 15.70
N THR A 39 7.23 -1.65 16.70
CA THR A 39 7.61 -1.23 18.05
C THR A 39 9.13 -1.26 18.30
N ASP A 40 9.95 -1.66 17.32
CA ASP A 40 11.40 -1.59 17.40
C ASP A 40 11.90 -0.15 17.19
N PRO A 41 12.60 0.47 18.16
CA PRO A 41 13.04 1.86 18.06
C PRO A 41 13.95 2.14 16.85
N LEU A 42 14.80 1.21 16.44
CA LEU A 42 15.67 1.39 15.28
C LEU A 42 14.86 1.37 14.00
N ALA A 43 13.91 0.43 13.85
CA ALA A 43 13.01 0.39 12.72
C ALA A 43 12.14 1.66 12.62
N GLN A 44 11.64 2.16 13.75
CA GLN A 44 10.86 3.40 13.83
C GLN A 44 11.66 4.63 13.37
N MET A 45 12.92 4.74 13.77
CA MET A 45 13.81 5.83 13.32
C MET A 45 14.04 5.77 11.81
N GLU A 46 14.26 4.59 11.26
CA GLU A 46 14.44 4.39 9.83
C GLU A 46 13.14 4.65 9.06
N ASP A 47 11.98 4.25 9.58
CA ASP A 47 10.67 4.51 8.98
C ASP A 47 10.37 6.02 8.96
N ALA A 48 10.64 6.74 10.04
CA ALA A 48 10.49 8.19 10.10
C ALA A 48 11.42 8.92 9.13
N ALA A 49 12.70 8.50 9.05
CA ALA A 49 13.64 9.06 8.09
C ALA A 49 13.22 8.78 6.64
N THR A 50 12.62 7.62 6.39
CA THR A 50 12.06 7.24 5.07
C THR A 50 10.91 8.15 4.68
N VAL A 51 9.98 8.43 5.59
CA VAL A 51 8.86 9.37 5.35
C VAL A 51 9.39 10.78 5.06
N ASP A 52 10.37 11.25 5.83
CA ASP A 52 11.01 12.55 5.58
C ASP A 52 11.70 12.60 4.20
N ALA A 53 12.29 11.50 3.74
CA ALA A 53 12.90 11.42 2.41
C ALA A 53 11.83 11.42 1.30
N LEU A 54 10.77 10.63 1.45
CA LEU A 54 9.64 10.60 0.51
C LEU A 54 8.98 11.98 0.39
N ARG A 55 8.72 12.65 1.51
CA ARG A 55 8.15 14.00 1.51
C ARG A 55 9.02 14.99 0.73
N ARG A 56 10.34 14.93 0.87
CA ARG A 56 11.27 15.77 0.09
C ARG A 56 11.26 15.42 -1.40
N ALA A 57 11.25 14.14 -1.73
CA ALA A 57 11.23 13.68 -3.12
C ALA A 57 9.93 14.04 -3.85
N THR A 58 8.83 14.14 -3.12
CA THR A 58 7.49 14.43 -3.65
C THR A 58 7.07 15.89 -3.48
N SER A 59 7.89 16.72 -2.82
CA SER A 59 7.63 18.15 -2.66
C SER A 59 7.69 18.83 -4.04
N GLY A 60 6.58 19.37 -4.51
CA GLY A 60 6.47 19.98 -5.85
C GLY A 60 5.61 19.17 -6.82
N TRP A 61 5.11 18.01 -6.43
CA TRP A 61 4.09 17.33 -7.21
C TRP A 61 2.76 18.07 -7.06
N GLU A 62 2.09 18.31 -8.19
CA GLU A 62 0.81 19.03 -8.19
C GLU A 62 -0.22 18.33 -7.31
N VAL A 63 -0.78 19.09 -6.37
CA VAL A 63 -1.93 18.64 -5.58
C VAL A 63 -3.13 18.57 -6.53
N ALA A 64 -3.77 17.40 -6.63
CA ALA A 64 -5.01 17.30 -7.39
C ALA A 64 -6.08 18.19 -6.71
N PRO A 65 -6.90 18.91 -7.50
CA PRO A 65 -7.92 19.83 -6.95
C PRO A 65 -8.97 19.15 -6.05
N ASP A 66 -9.07 17.83 -6.12
CA ASP A 66 -10.01 17.01 -5.34
C ASP A 66 -9.33 16.31 -4.14
N ALA A 67 -8.08 16.66 -3.81
CA ALA A 67 -7.41 16.09 -2.64
C ALA A 67 -8.01 16.72 -1.38
N ASP A 68 -8.59 15.88 -0.52
CA ASP A 68 -8.99 16.29 0.83
C ASP A 68 -7.85 17.05 1.52
N ALA A 69 -8.22 18.01 2.36
CA ALA A 69 -7.35 19.03 2.95
C ALA A 69 -6.22 18.53 3.88
N SER A 70 -5.85 17.22 3.82
CA SER A 70 -4.66 16.74 4.52
C SER A 70 -3.41 17.32 3.87
N SER A 71 -2.70 18.14 4.61
CA SER A 71 -1.50 18.80 4.10
C SER A 71 -0.31 17.82 4.04
N ASP A 72 0.71 18.13 3.20
CA ASP A 72 1.98 17.39 3.23
C ASP A 72 2.67 17.44 4.62
N ALA A 73 2.26 18.37 5.49
CA ALA A 73 2.69 18.45 6.89
C ALA A 73 2.18 17.27 7.72
N ASP A 74 1.02 16.69 7.36
CA ASP A 74 0.43 15.53 8.05
C ASP A 74 1.13 14.21 7.68
N LEU A 75 1.91 14.19 6.60
CA LEU A 75 2.81 13.07 6.28
C LEU A 75 4.03 13.10 7.22
N ASN A 76 3.76 12.85 8.49
CA ASN A 76 4.74 12.87 9.57
C ASN A 76 4.56 11.65 10.48
N LEU A 77 5.53 10.72 10.42
CA LEU A 77 5.47 9.50 11.22
C LEU A 77 5.88 9.69 12.68
N ARG A 78 6.48 10.84 13.03
CA ARG A 78 7.10 11.04 14.36
C ARG A 78 6.08 11.04 15.49
N SER A 79 4.92 11.65 15.30
CA SER A 79 3.85 11.64 16.30
C SER A 79 3.34 10.22 16.55
N LEU A 80 3.12 9.45 15.48
CA LEU A 80 2.72 8.05 15.59
C LEU A 80 3.80 7.20 16.28
N VAL A 81 5.08 7.41 15.98
CA VAL A 81 6.20 6.71 16.63
C VAL A 81 6.23 6.98 18.13
N VAL A 82 5.96 8.20 18.57
CA VAL A 82 5.87 8.54 20.00
C VAL A 82 4.76 7.73 20.67
N GLU A 83 3.61 7.63 20.05
CA GLU A 83 2.48 6.84 20.56
C GLU A 83 2.77 5.33 20.58
N LEU A 84 3.50 4.82 19.59
CA LEU A 84 3.92 3.41 19.53
C LEU A 84 4.98 3.03 20.59
N CYS A 85 5.60 3.99 21.29
CA CYS A 85 6.48 3.72 22.42
C CYS A 85 5.73 3.27 23.68
N GLN A 86 4.40 3.28 23.69
CA GLN A 86 3.61 2.76 24.80
C GLN A 86 3.75 1.23 24.93
N PRO A 87 3.47 0.66 26.11
CA PRO A 87 3.46 -0.79 26.29
C PRO A 87 2.49 -1.47 25.28
N LEU A 88 2.93 -2.55 24.65
CA LEU A 88 2.12 -3.29 23.67
C LEU A 88 0.73 -3.68 24.21
N ALA A 89 0.65 -3.98 25.51
CA ALA A 89 -0.62 -4.29 26.18
C ALA A 89 -1.64 -3.13 26.12
N SER A 90 -1.15 -1.87 26.22
CA SER A 90 -2.01 -0.67 26.09
C SER A 90 -2.47 -0.49 24.66
N LEU A 91 -1.55 -0.60 23.70
CA LEU A 91 -1.86 -0.52 22.26
C LEU A 91 -2.87 -1.59 21.83
N LYS A 92 -2.75 -2.81 22.40
CA LYS A 92 -3.73 -3.88 22.17
C LYS A 92 -5.11 -3.55 22.71
N VAL A 93 -5.21 -2.93 23.87
CA VAL A 93 -6.52 -2.53 24.44
C VAL A 93 -7.22 -1.55 23.51
N ASP A 94 -6.50 -0.57 22.95
CA ASP A 94 -7.07 0.42 22.03
C ASP A 94 -7.45 -0.23 20.68
N TYR A 95 -6.61 -1.12 20.15
CA TYR A 95 -6.90 -1.91 18.96
C TYR A 95 -8.18 -2.74 19.14
N ASP A 96 -8.27 -3.49 20.24
CA ASP A 96 -9.44 -4.33 20.54
C ASP A 96 -10.71 -3.49 20.74
N ARG A 97 -10.58 -2.32 21.36
CA ARG A 97 -11.68 -1.40 21.56
C ARG A 97 -12.20 -0.87 20.23
N PHE A 98 -11.32 -0.53 19.32
CA PHE A 98 -11.67 -0.01 17.99
C PHE A 98 -12.18 -1.11 17.06
N PHE A 99 -11.36 -2.14 16.77
CA PHE A 99 -11.66 -3.12 15.73
C PHE A 99 -12.49 -4.33 16.21
N VAL A 100 -12.36 -4.74 17.46
CA VAL A 100 -12.99 -5.99 17.95
C VAL A 100 -14.30 -5.72 18.69
N LYS A 101 -14.32 -4.77 19.61
CA LYS A 101 -15.51 -4.48 20.43
C LYS A 101 -16.52 -3.61 19.71
N SER A 102 -16.10 -2.83 18.73
CA SER A 102 -16.93 -1.94 17.93
C SER A 102 -17.73 -2.64 16.83
N ARG A 103 -17.76 -3.97 16.78
CA ARG A 103 -18.56 -4.73 15.79
C ARG A 103 -20.04 -4.35 15.74
N LEU A 104 -20.54 -3.69 16.76
CA LEU A 104 -21.90 -3.11 16.78
C LEU A 104 -21.96 -1.67 16.22
N ASN A 105 -20.80 -1.00 16.02
CA ASN A 105 -20.70 0.42 15.69
C ASN A 105 -19.81 0.73 14.48
N SER A 106 -19.72 -0.13 13.49
CA SER A 106 -19.19 0.19 12.14
C SER A 106 -17.68 0.28 11.90
N HIS A 107 -16.78 0.11 12.85
CA HIS A 107 -15.35 0.14 12.57
C HIS A 107 -14.84 -1.26 12.20
N SER A 108 -14.61 -1.50 10.93
CA SER A 108 -14.15 -2.81 10.45
C SER A 108 -12.79 -2.71 9.75
N PRO A 109 -11.86 -3.64 9.98
CA PRO A 109 -10.62 -3.70 9.23
C PRO A 109 -10.78 -4.37 7.85
N LEU A 110 -12.00 -4.60 7.39
CA LEU A 110 -12.33 -5.38 6.21
C LEU A 110 -12.88 -4.49 5.08
N GLU A 111 -12.28 -4.56 3.91
CA GLU A 111 -12.71 -3.80 2.73
C GLU A 111 -14.20 -3.96 2.42
N MET A 112 -14.70 -5.20 2.51
CA MET A 112 -16.08 -5.52 2.13
C MET A 112 -17.12 -4.89 3.06
N ASP A 113 -16.73 -4.46 4.25
CA ASP A 113 -17.63 -3.77 5.18
C ASP A 113 -17.79 -2.28 4.86
N HIS A 114 -16.82 -1.67 4.18
CA HIS A 114 -16.82 -0.27 3.75
C HIS A 114 -17.42 -0.06 2.35
N LYS A 115 -17.23 -1.00 1.44
CA LYS A 115 -17.75 -0.88 0.07
C LYS A 115 -19.25 -1.13 -0.01
N GLY A 116 -19.89 -0.38 -0.90
CA GLY A 116 -21.33 -0.25 -1.08
C GLY A 116 -22.15 -1.55 -1.09
N ALA A 117 -23.45 -1.41 -0.92
CA ALA A 117 -24.42 -2.47 -0.61
C ALA A 117 -24.38 -3.75 -1.49
N TRP A 118 -23.86 -3.67 -2.72
CA TRP A 118 -23.79 -4.83 -3.61
C TRP A 118 -22.68 -5.82 -3.23
N ARG A 119 -21.53 -5.34 -2.74
CA ARG A 119 -20.42 -6.19 -2.25
C ARG A 119 -20.75 -6.79 -0.89
N LYS A 120 -21.41 -6.04 -0.01
CA LYS A 120 -21.93 -6.56 1.27
C LYS A 120 -22.93 -7.70 1.08
N LYS A 121 -23.72 -7.68 -0.01
CA LYS A 121 -24.71 -8.74 -0.30
C LYS A 121 -24.09 -10.01 -0.89
N ARG A 122 -22.92 -9.92 -1.51
CA ARG A 122 -22.22 -11.05 -2.14
C ARG A 122 -20.71 -10.93 -1.95
N PRO A 123 -20.21 -11.08 -0.72
CA PRO A 123 -18.78 -10.92 -0.43
C PRO A 123 -17.92 -12.04 -1.04
N GLU A 124 -18.44 -13.28 -1.15
CA GLU A 124 -17.64 -14.44 -1.57
C GLU A 124 -17.01 -14.30 -2.98
N PRO A 125 -17.73 -13.87 -4.03
CA PRO A 125 -17.09 -13.68 -5.34
C PRO A 125 -16.00 -12.61 -5.32
N ALA A 126 -16.19 -11.53 -4.56
CA ALA A 126 -15.20 -10.47 -4.46
C ALA A 126 -13.95 -10.91 -3.66
N LEU A 127 -14.12 -11.73 -2.62
CA LEU A 127 -13.02 -12.32 -1.88
C LEU A 127 -12.23 -13.31 -2.72
N GLU A 128 -12.91 -14.08 -3.57
CA GLU A 128 -12.26 -15.02 -4.49
C GLU A 128 -11.47 -14.28 -5.58
N GLU A 129 -12.02 -13.19 -6.11
CA GLU A 129 -11.30 -12.30 -7.03
C GLU A 129 -10.01 -11.76 -6.40
N LEU A 130 -10.10 -11.25 -5.17
CA LEU A 130 -8.96 -10.72 -4.43
C LEU A 130 -7.90 -11.80 -4.15
N ARG A 131 -8.30 -13.03 -3.77
CA ARG A 131 -7.38 -14.16 -3.59
C ARG A 131 -6.65 -14.49 -4.89
N ARG A 132 -7.39 -14.53 -6.00
CA ARG A 132 -6.80 -14.79 -7.33
C ARG A 132 -5.77 -13.71 -7.70
N GLU A 133 -6.00 -12.43 -7.40
CA GLU A 133 -5.01 -11.38 -7.62
C GLU A 133 -3.71 -11.62 -6.84
N TYR A 134 -3.81 -12.08 -5.57
CA TYR A 134 -2.65 -12.44 -4.78
C TYR A 134 -1.88 -13.63 -5.38
N GLU A 135 -2.59 -14.67 -5.83
CA GLU A 135 -2.02 -15.86 -6.44
C GLU A 135 -1.34 -15.54 -7.78
N GLU A 136 -2.00 -14.80 -8.67
CA GLU A 136 -1.45 -14.37 -9.97
C GLU A 136 -0.20 -13.50 -9.83
N ALA A 137 -0.16 -12.66 -8.80
CA ALA A 137 1.04 -11.92 -8.45
C ALA A 137 2.15 -12.78 -7.84
N GLY A 138 1.86 -14.03 -7.47
CA GLY A 138 2.79 -14.91 -6.75
C GLY A 138 3.07 -14.44 -5.33
N CYS A 139 2.13 -13.74 -4.70
CA CYS A 139 2.25 -13.33 -3.32
C CYS A 139 2.13 -14.55 -2.41
N PRO A 140 3.15 -14.85 -1.57
CA PRO A 140 3.09 -16.01 -0.70
C PRO A 140 2.04 -15.83 0.39
N ASP A 141 1.20 -16.82 0.58
CA ASP A 141 0.36 -16.90 1.77
C ASP A 141 1.23 -17.27 2.98
N ARG A 142 1.09 -16.54 4.08
CA ARG A 142 1.90 -16.72 5.28
C ARG A 142 1.00 -16.90 6.49
N GLU A 143 1.36 -17.82 7.39
CA GLU A 143 0.58 -18.16 8.60
C GLU A 143 0.22 -16.96 9.48
N TRP A 144 1.08 -15.93 9.50
CA TRP A 144 0.86 -14.72 10.28
C TRP A 144 -0.07 -13.68 9.61
N MET A 145 -0.43 -13.90 8.33
CA MET A 145 -1.38 -13.03 7.63
C MET A 145 -2.81 -13.26 8.14
N PRO A 146 -3.65 -12.22 8.20
CA PRO A 146 -5.07 -12.40 8.47
C PRO A 146 -5.70 -13.41 7.53
N ALA A 147 -6.57 -14.28 8.05
CA ALA A 147 -7.24 -15.33 7.28
C ALA A 147 -8.12 -14.76 6.15
N ARG A 148 -8.72 -13.58 6.37
CA ARG A 148 -9.52 -12.89 5.36
C ARG A 148 -8.65 -12.12 4.39
N ALA A 149 -8.91 -12.32 3.08
CA ALA A 149 -8.17 -11.68 2.00
C ALA A 149 -8.33 -10.15 1.98
N ASP A 150 -9.51 -9.64 2.34
CA ASP A 150 -9.90 -8.24 2.39
C ASP A 150 -9.58 -7.53 3.71
N HIS A 151 -8.66 -8.07 4.51
CA HIS A 151 -8.20 -7.40 5.71
C HIS A 151 -7.18 -6.30 5.35
N VAL A 152 -7.33 -5.11 5.91
CA VAL A 152 -6.48 -3.94 5.64
C VAL A 152 -4.98 -4.24 5.68
N SER A 153 -4.55 -4.96 6.73
CA SER A 153 -3.16 -5.37 6.87
C SER A 153 -2.68 -6.25 5.72
N ARG A 154 -3.52 -7.16 5.21
CA ARG A 154 -3.20 -8.03 4.09
C ARG A 154 -3.11 -7.26 2.77
N GLU A 155 -4.05 -6.37 2.50
CA GLU A 155 -4.04 -5.53 1.30
C GLU A 155 -2.84 -4.59 1.25
N LEU A 156 -2.49 -3.94 2.38
CA LEU A 156 -1.30 -3.10 2.48
C LEU A 156 0.00 -3.91 2.33
N GLY A 157 0.05 -5.10 2.91
CA GLY A 157 1.16 -6.03 2.73
C GLY A 157 1.31 -6.48 1.28
N PHE A 158 0.21 -6.65 0.56
CA PHE A 158 0.23 -6.97 -0.86
C PHE A 158 0.75 -5.81 -1.72
N MET A 159 0.39 -4.56 -1.40
CA MET A 159 1.01 -3.40 -2.06
C MET A 159 2.53 -3.36 -1.86
N ALA A 160 3.01 -3.61 -0.63
CA ALA A 160 4.45 -3.73 -0.39
C ALA A 160 5.08 -4.84 -1.27
N TRP A 161 4.42 -5.98 -1.41
CA TRP A 161 4.85 -7.07 -2.28
C TRP A 161 4.93 -6.66 -3.76
N LEU A 162 3.91 -6.00 -4.28
CA LEU A 162 3.89 -5.53 -5.68
C LEU A 162 5.04 -4.56 -5.96
N ILE A 163 5.31 -3.64 -5.03
CA ILE A 163 6.40 -2.68 -5.13
C ILE A 163 7.75 -3.40 -5.09
N ALA A 164 7.96 -4.32 -4.13
CA ALA A 164 9.17 -5.13 -4.04
C ALA A 164 9.43 -5.91 -5.33
N ARG A 165 8.40 -6.54 -5.88
CA ARG A 165 8.45 -7.26 -7.15
C ARG A 165 8.84 -6.33 -8.31
N SER A 166 8.25 -5.14 -8.40
CA SER A 166 8.61 -4.15 -9.42
C SER A 166 10.09 -3.75 -9.34
N ARG A 167 10.61 -3.51 -8.14
CA ARG A 167 12.02 -3.18 -7.89
C ARG A 167 12.95 -4.30 -8.30
N ILE A 168 12.63 -5.56 -7.97
CA ILE A 168 13.41 -6.73 -8.40
C ILE A 168 13.42 -6.83 -9.93
N GLN A 169 12.26 -6.71 -10.59
CA GLN A 169 12.16 -6.77 -12.05
C GLN A 169 12.95 -5.63 -12.71
N ARG A 170 12.92 -4.43 -12.14
CA ARG A 170 13.69 -3.28 -12.62
C ARG A 170 15.21 -3.58 -12.62
N ARG A 171 15.71 -4.20 -11.55
CA ARG A 171 17.10 -4.65 -11.45
C ARG A 171 17.44 -5.73 -12.49
N LEU A 172 16.56 -6.72 -12.68
CA LEU A 172 16.74 -7.77 -13.68
C LEU A 172 16.78 -7.20 -15.10
N VAL A 173 15.91 -6.23 -15.43
CA VAL A 173 15.95 -5.53 -16.73
C VAL A 173 17.25 -4.78 -16.92
N CYS A 174 17.77 -4.09 -15.89
CA CYS A 174 19.06 -3.40 -15.96
C CYS A 174 20.23 -4.35 -16.22
N LEU A 175 20.15 -5.58 -15.70
CA LEU A 175 21.15 -6.62 -15.91
C LEU A 175 20.96 -7.40 -17.22
N GLY A 176 19.96 -7.06 -18.05
CA GLY A 176 19.63 -7.76 -19.28
C GLY A 176 18.93 -9.10 -19.09
N GLY A 177 18.51 -9.43 -17.86
CA GLY A 177 17.87 -10.69 -17.51
C GLY A 177 16.34 -10.73 -17.72
N ALA A 178 15.71 -9.60 -18.07
CA ALA A 178 14.28 -9.54 -18.33
C ALA A 178 13.92 -8.48 -19.38
N PRO A 179 12.82 -8.66 -20.14
CA PRO A 179 12.36 -7.68 -21.13
C PRO A 179 11.74 -6.45 -20.45
N VAL A 180 11.93 -5.26 -21.01
CA VAL A 180 11.42 -3.97 -20.49
C VAL A 180 9.89 -3.97 -20.31
N GLY A 181 9.14 -4.73 -21.12
CA GLY A 181 7.69 -4.84 -21.04
C GLY A 181 7.17 -5.38 -19.69
N VAL A 182 7.99 -6.13 -18.96
CA VAL A 182 7.63 -6.66 -17.63
C VAL A 182 7.44 -5.53 -16.60
N LEU A 183 8.22 -4.45 -16.68
CA LEU A 183 8.12 -3.31 -15.78
C LEU A 183 6.74 -2.63 -15.87
N ARG A 184 6.28 -2.41 -17.10
CA ARG A 184 4.96 -1.81 -17.32
C ARG A 184 3.83 -2.64 -16.68
N GLY A 185 3.93 -3.98 -16.74
CA GLY A 185 2.98 -4.86 -16.08
C GLY A 185 2.99 -4.73 -14.55
N CYS A 186 4.17 -4.56 -13.94
CA CYS A 186 4.30 -4.36 -12.50
C CYS A 186 3.71 -3.02 -12.04
N ASP A 187 3.95 -1.95 -12.79
CA ASP A 187 3.44 -0.60 -12.45
C ASP A 187 1.92 -0.54 -12.63
N LEU A 188 1.38 -1.18 -13.67
CA LEU A 188 -0.07 -1.31 -13.88
C LEU A 188 -0.74 -2.15 -12.78
N ALA A 189 -0.09 -3.19 -12.26
CA ALA A 189 -0.63 -3.99 -11.17
C ALA A 189 -0.76 -3.16 -9.87
N GLN A 190 0.23 -2.31 -9.55
CA GLN A 190 0.15 -1.39 -8.41
C GLN A 190 -1.00 -0.40 -8.58
N LEU A 191 -1.11 0.24 -9.75
CA LEU A 191 -2.15 1.20 -10.05
C LEU A 191 -3.55 0.56 -9.98
N HIS A 192 -3.69 -0.64 -10.56
CA HIS A 192 -4.94 -1.41 -10.52
C HIS A 192 -5.35 -1.74 -9.09
N PHE A 193 -4.44 -2.37 -8.34
CA PHE A 193 -4.74 -2.80 -6.98
C PHE A 193 -5.06 -1.62 -6.05
N PHE A 194 -4.26 -0.56 -6.08
CA PHE A 194 -4.51 0.63 -5.30
C PHE A 194 -5.89 1.25 -5.63
N GLY A 195 -6.20 1.42 -6.92
CA GLY A 195 -7.46 2.02 -7.37
C GLY A 195 -8.69 1.19 -7.03
N HIS A 196 -8.59 -0.14 -7.12
CA HIS A 196 -9.73 -1.04 -6.92
C HIS A 196 -9.94 -1.45 -5.46
N HIS A 197 -8.86 -1.60 -4.68
CA HIS A 197 -8.93 -2.18 -3.34
C HIS A 197 -8.60 -1.22 -2.20
N LEU A 198 -7.78 -0.18 -2.43
CA LEU A 198 -7.34 0.70 -1.34
C LEU A 198 -7.96 2.11 -1.40
N ALA A 199 -7.89 2.77 -2.57
CA ALA A 199 -8.25 4.17 -2.70
C ALA A 199 -9.73 4.49 -2.40
N GLY A 200 -10.60 3.49 -2.47
CA GLY A 200 -12.05 3.68 -2.31
C GLY A 200 -12.55 3.56 -0.87
N TRP A 201 -11.78 2.97 0.05
CA TRP A 201 -12.26 2.72 1.41
C TRP A 201 -11.28 3.10 2.53
N LEU A 202 -9.96 3.11 2.25
CA LEU A 202 -9.00 3.55 3.26
C LEU A 202 -9.22 4.98 3.76
N PRO A 203 -9.73 5.95 2.96
CA PRO A 203 -10.10 7.26 3.49
C PRO A 203 -11.18 7.19 4.57
N ASP A 204 -12.18 6.31 4.40
CA ASP A 204 -13.23 6.11 5.40
C ASP A 204 -12.64 5.55 6.69
N LEU A 205 -11.78 4.50 6.58
CA LEU A 205 -11.06 3.95 7.73
C LEU A 205 -10.18 5.00 8.42
N ALA A 206 -9.47 5.83 7.66
CA ALA A 206 -8.63 6.89 8.22
C ALA A 206 -9.47 7.91 9.01
N SER A 207 -10.64 8.29 8.50
CA SER A 207 -11.58 9.18 9.18
C SER A 207 -12.14 8.55 10.46
N GLU A 208 -12.51 7.27 10.42
CA GLU A 208 -12.98 6.53 11.60
C GLU A 208 -11.90 6.45 12.70
N LEU A 209 -10.63 6.27 12.32
CA LEU A 209 -9.50 6.28 13.25
C LEU A 209 -9.29 7.66 13.88
N LEU A 210 -9.44 8.74 13.10
CA LEU A 210 -9.35 10.12 13.58
C LEU A 210 -10.47 10.50 14.56
N GLU A 211 -11.68 9.95 14.37
CA GLU A 211 -12.85 10.20 15.20
C GLU A 211 -12.88 9.33 16.47
N PHE A 212 -11.92 8.42 16.63
CA PHE A 212 -11.90 7.52 17.79
C PHE A 212 -11.63 8.27 19.09
N GLU A 213 -12.60 8.24 20.00
CA GLU A 213 -12.55 8.98 21.28
C GLU A 213 -11.39 8.55 22.21
N GLY A 214 -10.68 7.47 21.88
CA GLY A 214 -9.51 7.01 22.61
C GLY A 214 -8.26 7.88 22.38
N GLY A 215 -8.20 8.64 21.29
CA GLY A 215 -7.03 9.42 20.90
C GLY A 215 -5.77 8.57 20.69
N GLY A 216 -4.60 9.20 20.87
CA GLY A 216 -3.30 8.51 20.92
C GLY A 216 -2.91 7.81 19.61
N CYS A 217 -2.46 6.57 19.72
CA CYS A 217 -1.89 5.82 18.61
C CYS A 217 -2.83 5.69 17.39
N LEU A 218 -4.12 5.44 17.62
CA LEU A 218 -5.09 5.25 16.54
C LEU A 218 -5.43 6.56 15.83
N GLU A 219 -5.53 7.68 16.55
CA GLU A 219 -5.72 9.00 15.96
C GLU A 219 -4.52 9.39 15.08
N GLU A 220 -3.29 9.23 15.58
CA GLU A 220 -2.08 9.53 14.82
C GLU A 220 -1.93 8.58 13.60
N LEU A 221 -2.34 7.32 13.74
CA LEU A 221 -2.40 6.37 12.62
C LEU A 221 -3.40 6.82 11.56
N GLY A 222 -4.58 7.28 11.95
CA GLY A 222 -5.60 7.82 11.03
C GLY A 222 -5.08 9.04 10.27
N ARG A 223 -4.44 9.99 10.96
CA ARG A 223 -3.83 11.18 10.37
C ARG A 223 -2.75 10.81 9.35
N PHE A 224 -1.84 9.92 9.74
CA PHE A 224 -0.78 9.46 8.84
C PHE A 224 -1.34 8.69 7.64
N LEU A 225 -2.33 7.81 7.84
CA LEU A 225 -2.95 7.02 6.77
C LEU A 225 -3.64 7.92 5.74
N ALA A 226 -4.37 8.95 6.16
CA ALA A 226 -5.00 9.91 5.26
C ALA A 226 -3.97 10.64 4.39
N ALA A 227 -2.86 11.12 5.00
CA ALA A 227 -1.79 11.77 4.27
C ALA A 227 -1.07 10.80 3.31
N TRP A 228 -0.87 9.55 3.72
CA TRP A 228 -0.27 8.50 2.90
C TRP A 228 -1.08 8.20 1.65
N ILE A 229 -2.40 8.02 1.78
CA ILE A 229 -3.30 7.77 0.65
C ILE A 229 -3.22 8.91 -0.38
N ASN A 230 -3.16 10.16 0.08
CA ASN A 230 -3.04 11.31 -0.80
C ASN A 230 -1.68 11.36 -1.53
N LEU A 231 -0.60 10.98 -0.86
CA LEU A 231 0.71 10.84 -1.51
C LEU A 231 0.67 9.74 -2.58
N GLU A 232 0.12 8.58 -2.28
CA GLU A 232 0.03 7.46 -3.23
C GLU A 232 -0.82 7.80 -4.45
N ARG A 233 -1.95 8.48 -4.27
CA ARG A 233 -2.77 8.97 -5.39
C ARG A 233 -1.97 9.87 -6.33
N ARG A 234 -1.15 10.78 -5.77
CA ARG A 234 -0.28 11.67 -6.57
C ARG A 234 0.80 10.88 -7.29
N TYR A 235 1.47 9.97 -6.59
CA TYR A 235 2.53 9.14 -7.15
C TYR A 235 2.02 8.29 -8.32
N LEU A 236 1.00 7.50 -8.12
CA LEU A 236 0.47 6.59 -9.15
C LEU A 236 -0.15 7.34 -10.33
N LYS A 237 -0.74 8.53 -10.12
CA LYS A 237 -1.22 9.40 -11.21
C LYS A 237 -0.06 9.99 -12.02
N ALA A 238 1.04 10.36 -11.40
CA ALA A 238 2.23 10.81 -12.10
C ALA A 238 2.85 9.68 -12.93
N GLU A 239 2.99 8.48 -12.38
CA GLU A 239 3.49 7.28 -13.06
C GLU A 239 2.61 6.91 -14.28
N SER A 240 1.29 6.95 -14.16
CA SER A 240 0.39 6.64 -15.28
C SER A 240 0.57 7.62 -16.46
N ARG A 241 0.78 8.90 -16.20
CA ARG A 241 1.06 9.90 -17.24
C ARG A 241 2.37 9.63 -17.97
N PHE A 242 3.42 9.19 -17.25
CA PHE A 242 4.70 8.83 -17.88
C PHE A 242 4.56 7.56 -18.72
N ALA A 243 3.75 6.59 -18.31
CA ALA A 243 3.49 5.37 -19.07
C ALA A 243 2.74 5.64 -20.38
N GLU A 244 1.82 6.61 -20.39
CA GLU A 244 1.06 7.03 -21.58
C GLU A 244 1.91 7.81 -22.59
N THR A 245 2.89 8.59 -22.12
CA THR A 245 3.76 9.42 -22.97
C THR A 245 4.99 8.67 -23.50
N ALA A 246 5.29 7.48 -22.97
CA ALA A 246 6.39 6.67 -23.48
C ALA A 246 6.06 6.12 -24.88
N PRO A 247 6.93 6.29 -25.89
CA PRO A 247 6.70 5.73 -27.21
C PRO A 247 6.57 4.20 -27.13
N PRO A 248 5.67 3.59 -27.90
CA PRO A 248 5.50 2.14 -27.90
C PRO A 248 6.84 1.46 -28.20
N PRO A 249 7.16 0.33 -27.57
CA PRO A 249 8.42 -0.39 -27.80
C PRO A 249 8.54 -0.69 -29.29
N ARG A 250 9.62 -0.25 -29.92
CA ARG A 250 9.91 -0.52 -31.32
C ARG A 250 10.06 -2.03 -31.48
N GLY A 251 9.08 -2.65 -32.17
CA GLY A 251 9.19 -3.97 -32.79
C GLY A 251 9.14 -5.13 -31.81
N THR A 252 7.95 -5.59 -31.46
CA THR A 252 7.71 -7.02 -31.26
C THR A 252 7.73 -7.68 -32.63
N PRO A 253 8.60 -8.68 -32.90
CA PRO A 253 8.47 -9.48 -34.10
C PRO A 253 7.12 -10.22 -33.98
N THR A 254 6.22 -9.93 -34.91
CA THR A 254 4.99 -10.69 -35.10
C THR A 254 5.37 -12.17 -35.20
N SER A 255 4.99 -12.95 -34.20
CA SER A 255 5.08 -14.40 -34.21
C SER A 255 4.26 -14.91 -35.41
N ARG A 256 4.96 -15.34 -36.45
CA ARG A 256 4.39 -16.06 -37.58
C ARG A 256 3.68 -17.32 -37.01
N PRO A 257 2.43 -17.60 -37.40
CA PRO A 257 1.82 -18.86 -37.02
C PRO A 257 2.61 -20.00 -37.64
N LEU A 258 3.05 -20.95 -36.83
CA LEU A 258 3.57 -22.22 -37.26
C LEU A 258 2.47 -22.93 -38.08
N ALA A 259 2.69 -22.95 -39.40
CA ALA A 259 1.88 -23.79 -40.30
C ALA A 259 2.02 -25.23 -39.88
N ALA A 260 0.85 -25.88 -39.65
CA ALA A 260 0.76 -27.31 -39.46
C ALA A 260 1.38 -28.05 -40.64
N PHE A 261 2.33 -28.94 -40.39
CA PHE A 261 2.73 -29.97 -41.32
C PHE A 261 1.84 -31.18 -41.07
N ALA A 262 1.10 -31.54 -42.11
CA ALA A 262 0.41 -32.82 -42.26
C ALA A 262 1.41 -33.96 -42.39
#